data_cc508218d5ae2832c9aa7e77021dd1ee
#
_entry.id   cc508218d5ae2832c9aa7e77021dd1ee
#
_cell.length_a   1.000
_cell.length_b   1.000
_cell.length_c   1.000
_cell.angle_alpha   90.00
_cell.angle_beta   90.00
_cell.angle_gamma   90.00
#
_symmetry.space_group_name_H-M   'P 1'
#
loop_
_entity.id
_entity.type
_entity.pdbx_description
1 polymer ?
#
loop_
_entity_poly.entity_id
_entity_poly.type
_entity_poly.pdbx_seq_one_letter_code
_entity_poly.pdbx_strand_id
1 'polypeptide(L)'
;MYKFTREKQISFTDFNQPLGLQMNPDNRWIKKAAMIPWDTIEDEYAKLFPSFTGMPAKPLRMALGSLLIQKQYHYPDEELVEQIRENPYYQYFIGLPGYEDKIPFVPSLLVEFRKRLSEEVLNEINEMIIEYNAQKNDEDDSNDDDHDGNADQDTSDQGVVS
;
A
#
# COMPACT_ATOMS: atom_id res chain seq x y z
N MET A 1 4.80 -0.92 -25.20
CA MET A 1 5.15 0.30 -24.48
C MET A 1 4.38 0.35 -23.16
N TYR A 2 5.08 0.28 -22.07
CA TYR A 2 4.47 0.49 -20.75
C TYR A 2 4.05 1.96 -20.70
N LYS A 3 2.76 2.20 -20.79
CA LYS A 3 2.23 3.54 -20.55
C LYS A 3 2.04 3.69 -19.04
N PHE A 4 2.98 4.36 -18.43
CA PHE A 4 2.84 4.85 -17.08
C PHE A 4 1.77 5.94 -17.07
N THR A 5 0.58 5.57 -16.66
CA THR A 5 -0.41 6.55 -16.27
C THR A 5 -0.30 6.66 -14.77
N ARG A 6 0.28 7.75 -14.30
CA ARG A 6 0.30 8.07 -12.88
C ARG A 6 -1.13 8.36 -12.45
N GLU A 7 -1.91 7.31 -12.30
CA GLU A 7 -3.19 7.44 -11.63
C GLU A 7 -2.90 7.78 -10.16
N LYS A 8 -3.44 8.90 -9.75
CA LYS A 8 -3.38 9.32 -8.36
C LYS A 8 -3.83 8.15 -7.48
N GLN A 9 -3.00 7.74 -6.54
CA GLN A 9 -3.39 6.70 -5.58
C GLN A 9 -4.74 7.06 -4.97
N ILE A 10 -5.69 6.17 -5.12
CA ILE A 10 -7.00 6.33 -4.53
C ILE A 10 -6.84 6.22 -3.01
N SER A 11 -7.26 7.26 -2.33
CA SER A 11 -7.33 7.27 -0.88
C SER A 11 -8.26 6.16 -0.41
N PHE A 12 -8.00 5.60 0.76
CA PHE A 12 -8.89 4.66 1.41
C PHE A 12 -10.35 5.16 1.47
N THR A 13 -10.55 6.47 1.66
CA THR A 13 -11.88 7.08 1.70
C THR A 13 -12.56 7.15 0.33
N ASP A 14 -11.78 7.12 -0.75
CA ASP A 14 -12.27 7.19 -2.12
C ASP A 14 -12.53 5.82 -2.74
N PHE A 15 -12.17 4.75 -2.04
CA PHE A 15 -12.44 3.39 -2.48
C PHE A 15 -13.95 3.11 -2.48
N ASN A 16 -14.50 2.85 -3.67
CA ASN A 16 -15.92 2.62 -3.83
C ASN A 16 -16.34 1.24 -3.30
N GLN A 17 -17.27 1.24 -2.36
CA GLN A 17 -17.74 0.04 -1.69
C GLN A 17 -19.22 -0.21 -2.02
N PRO A 18 -19.60 -1.45 -2.35
CA PRO A 18 -21.00 -1.79 -2.53
C PRO A 18 -21.73 -1.85 -1.19
N LEU A 19 -23.04 -1.61 -1.23
CA LEU A 19 -23.95 -1.82 -0.11
C LEU A 19 -23.64 -1.03 1.17
N GLY A 20 -22.92 0.09 1.06
CA GLY A 20 -22.58 0.92 2.22
C GLY A 20 -21.65 0.25 3.22
N LEU A 21 -20.93 -0.78 2.80
CA LEU A 21 -19.89 -1.40 3.63
C LEU A 21 -18.82 -0.37 3.99
N GLN A 22 -18.55 -0.22 5.27
CA GLN A 22 -17.44 0.60 5.73
C GLN A 22 -16.24 -0.29 5.99
N MET A 23 -15.15 -0.03 5.26
CA MET A 23 -13.90 -0.71 5.49
C MET A 23 -13.26 -0.20 6.78
N ASN A 24 -12.68 -1.12 7.53
CA ASN A 24 -11.98 -0.79 8.77
C ASN A 24 -10.59 -0.21 8.44
N PRO A 25 -10.29 1.06 8.80
CA PRO A 25 -9.00 1.66 8.53
C PRO A 25 -7.85 0.99 9.29
N ASP A 26 -8.14 0.23 10.35
CA ASP A 26 -7.16 -0.50 11.12
C ASP A 26 -6.88 -1.91 10.59
N ASN A 27 -7.51 -2.28 9.47
CA ASN A 27 -7.22 -3.55 8.81
C ASN A 27 -5.74 -3.64 8.41
N ARG A 28 -5.14 -4.80 8.63
CA ARG A 28 -3.71 -5.04 8.33
C ARG A 28 -3.31 -4.72 6.89
N TRP A 29 -4.18 -4.93 5.92
CA TRP A 29 -3.90 -4.65 4.51
C TRP A 29 -3.95 -3.16 4.19
N ILE A 30 -4.82 -2.41 4.85
CA ILE A 30 -4.85 -0.94 4.76
C ILE A 30 -3.55 -0.35 5.33
N LYS A 31 -3.14 -0.82 6.51
CA LYS A 31 -1.88 -0.40 7.13
C LYS A 31 -0.67 -0.79 6.30
N LYS A 32 -0.63 -2.00 5.77
CA LYS A 32 0.45 -2.49 4.93
C LYS A 32 0.57 -1.68 3.62
N ALA A 33 -0.55 -1.32 3.02
CA ALA A 33 -0.55 -0.46 1.83
C ALA A 33 0.09 0.90 2.10
N ALA A 34 -0.15 1.48 3.27
CA ALA A 34 0.45 2.76 3.68
C ALA A 34 1.97 2.67 3.95
N MET A 35 2.48 1.48 4.22
CA MET A 35 3.91 1.23 4.46
C MET A 35 4.72 1.03 3.18
N ILE A 36 4.07 0.93 2.04
CA ILE A 36 4.73 0.65 0.76
C ILE A 36 4.77 1.94 -0.07
N PRO A 37 5.97 2.41 -0.49
CA PRO A 37 6.11 3.58 -1.35
C PRO A 37 5.81 3.22 -2.82
N TRP A 38 4.56 2.99 -3.15
CA TRP A 38 4.12 2.50 -4.47
C TRP A 38 4.63 3.33 -5.64
N ASP A 39 4.57 4.65 -5.53
CA ASP A 39 4.98 5.55 -6.61
C ASP A 39 6.49 5.47 -6.88
N THR A 40 7.30 5.44 -5.82
CA THR A 40 8.75 5.32 -5.93
C THR A 40 9.15 3.98 -6.55
N ILE A 41 8.52 2.89 -6.12
CA ILE A 41 8.76 1.56 -6.66
C ILE A 41 8.36 1.51 -8.13
N GLU A 42 7.24 2.12 -8.49
CA GLU A 42 6.76 2.16 -9.87
C GLU A 42 7.70 2.95 -10.77
N ASP A 43 8.23 4.06 -10.29
CA ASP A 43 9.23 4.85 -11.02
C ASP A 43 10.51 4.02 -11.30
N GLU A 44 10.99 3.26 -10.33
CA GLU A 44 12.15 2.36 -10.50
C GLU A 44 11.83 1.19 -11.42
N TYR A 45 10.63 0.61 -11.29
CA TYR A 45 10.18 -0.48 -12.15
C TYR A 45 10.06 -0.05 -13.61
N ALA A 46 9.57 1.16 -13.87
CA ALA A 46 9.46 1.70 -15.22
C ALA A 46 10.82 1.83 -15.92
N LYS A 47 11.90 2.08 -15.17
CA LYS A 47 13.27 2.13 -15.69
C LYS A 47 13.78 0.75 -16.14
N LEU A 48 13.33 -0.31 -15.49
CA LEU A 48 13.74 -1.68 -15.83
C LEU A 48 13.11 -2.17 -17.15
N PHE A 49 12.01 -1.56 -17.59
CA PHE A 49 11.27 -1.96 -18.78
C PHE A 49 11.01 -0.77 -19.74
N PRO A 50 12.07 -0.09 -20.23
CA PRO A 50 11.92 1.17 -20.97
C PRO A 50 11.29 1.03 -22.36
N SER A 51 11.20 -0.17 -22.92
CA SER A 51 10.65 -0.36 -24.27
C SER A 51 9.96 -1.71 -24.40
N PHE A 52 8.71 -1.78 -23.98
CA PHE A 52 7.88 -2.95 -24.26
C PHE A 52 6.93 -2.67 -25.42
N THR A 53 7.16 -3.31 -26.57
CA THR A 53 6.20 -3.41 -27.65
C THR A 53 5.25 -4.56 -27.34
N GLY A 54 4.03 -4.27 -26.86
CA GLY A 54 3.07 -5.31 -26.53
C GLY A 54 1.85 -4.76 -25.79
N MET A 55 0.97 -5.65 -25.33
CA MET A 55 -0.20 -5.27 -24.53
C MET A 55 0.22 -4.46 -23.32
N PRO A 56 -0.57 -3.44 -22.90
CA PRO A 56 -0.26 -2.66 -21.72
C PRO A 56 -0.11 -3.58 -20.53
N ALA A 57 1.05 -3.49 -19.87
CA ALA A 57 1.30 -4.23 -18.65
C ALA A 57 0.32 -3.77 -17.56
N LYS A 58 -0.14 -4.69 -16.76
CA LYS A 58 -0.91 -4.36 -15.56
C LYS A 58 -0.06 -3.47 -14.63
N PRO A 59 -0.68 -2.54 -13.90
CA PRO A 59 0.05 -1.68 -12.97
C PRO A 59 0.94 -2.47 -12.02
N LEU A 60 2.09 -1.91 -11.67
CA LEU A 60 3.01 -2.54 -10.72
C LEU A 60 2.31 -2.91 -9.41
N ARG A 61 1.49 -2.01 -8.89
CA ARG A 61 0.77 -2.25 -7.63
C ARG A 61 -0.08 -3.50 -7.69
N MET A 62 -0.73 -3.77 -8.81
CA MET A 62 -1.51 -5.00 -9.00
C MET A 62 -0.60 -6.24 -8.99
N ALA A 63 0.50 -6.20 -9.73
CA ALA A 63 1.44 -7.31 -9.79
C ALA A 63 2.12 -7.56 -8.44
N LEU A 64 2.74 -6.53 -7.87
CA LEU A 64 3.44 -6.63 -6.59
C LEU A 64 2.49 -6.96 -5.44
N GLY A 65 1.35 -6.27 -5.36
CA GLY A 65 0.36 -6.51 -4.32
C GLY A 65 -0.16 -7.95 -4.34
N SER A 66 -0.46 -8.47 -5.52
CA SER A 66 -0.92 -9.86 -5.68
C SER A 66 0.13 -10.87 -5.24
N LEU A 67 1.39 -10.66 -5.61
CA LEU A 67 2.49 -11.54 -5.19
C LEU A 67 2.75 -11.48 -3.69
N LEU A 68 2.59 -10.32 -3.07
CA LEU A 68 2.73 -10.17 -1.61
C LEU A 68 1.62 -10.92 -0.86
N ILE A 69 0.39 -10.85 -1.33
CA ILE A 69 -0.73 -11.63 -0.78
C ILE A 69 -0.46 -13.12 -0.92
N GLN A 70 -0.04 -13.55 -2.11
CA GLN A 70 0.27 -14.95 -2.38
C GLN A 70 1.38 -15.48 -1.46
N LYS A 71 2.44 -14.69 -1.28
CA LYS A 71 3.56 -15.07 -0.42
C LYS A 71 3.15 -15.23 1.03
N GLN A 72 2.25 -14.40 1.51
CA GLN A 72 1.80 -14.46 2.92
C GLN A 72 0.96 -15.69 3.22
N TYR A 73 0.07 -16.07 2.33
CA TYR A 73 -0.89 -17.15 2.56
C TYR A 73 -0.64 -18.40 1.74
N HIS A 74 0.32 -18.36 0.83
CA HIS A 74 0.67 -19.49 -0.05
C HIS A 74 -0.51 -19.98 -0.91
N TYR A 75 -1.37 -19.08 -1.35
CA TYR A 75 -2.47 -19.44 -2.24
C TYR A 75 -1.93 -19.97 -3.59
N PRO A 76 -2.50 -21.05 -4.14
CA PRO A 76 -2.32 -21.38 -5.56
C PRO A 76 -2.83 -20.24 -6.45
N ASP A 77 -2.32 -20.13 -7.65
CA ASP A 77 -2.64 -19.04 -8.57
C ASP A 77 -4.15 -18.87 -8.80
N GLU A 78 -4.86 -19.96 -9.01
CA GLU A 78 -6.33 -19.94 -9.20
C GLU A 78 -7.07 -19.49 -7.95
N GLU A 79 -6.62 -19.94 -6.78
CA GLU A 79 -7.23 -19.55 -5.52
C GLU A 79 -6.93 -18.10 -5.18
N LEU A 80 -5.76 -17.59 -5.50
CA LEU A 80 -5.40 -16.20 -5.24
C LEU A 80 -6.37 -15.23 -5.92
N VAL A 81 -6.68 -15.45 -7.19
CA VAL A 81 -7.60 -14.56 -7.92
C VAL A 81 -9.02 -14.61 -7.36
N GLU A 82 -9.46 -15.77 -6.88
CA GLU A 82 -10.75 -15.93 -6.21
C GLU A 82 -10.78 -15.25 -4.84
N GLN A 83 -9.72 -15.36 -4.06
CA GLN A 83 -9.59 -14.66 -2.79
C GLN A 83 -9.60 -13.13 -2.98
N ILE A 84 -8.94 -12.63 -3.99
CA ILE A 84 -8.97 -11.20 -4.33
C ILE A 84 -10.37 -10.78 -4.77
N ARG A 85 -11.05 -11.61 -5.57
CA ARG A 85 -12.44 -11.33 -6.00
C ARG A 85 -13.38 -11.13 -4.83
N GLU A 86 -13.22 -11.91 -3.77
CA GLU A 86 -14.12 -11.93 -2.61
C GLU A 86 -13.77 -10.92 -1.52
N ASN A 87 -12.57 -10.34 -1.57
CA ASN A 87 -12.05 -9.54 -0.47
C ASN A 87 -11.79 -8.08 -0.89
N PRO A 88 -12.61 -7.11 -0.43
CA PRO A 88 -12.41 -5.71 -0.75
C PRO A 88 -11.08 -5.14 -0.27
N TYR A 89 -10.52 -5.64 0.84
CA TYR A 89 -9.20 -5.22 1.32
C TYR A 89 -8.07 -5.64 0.39
N TYR A 90 -8.14 -6.82 -0.20
CA TYR A 90 -7.20 -7.27 -1.21
C TYR A 90 -7.29 -6.41 -2.47
N GLN A 91 -8.51 -6.10 -2.90
CA GLN A 91 -8.72 -5.25 -4.07
C GLN A 91 -8.17 -3.84 -3.85
N TYR A 92 -8.37 -3.26 -2.68
CA TYR A 92 -7.74 -2.00 -2.31
C TYR A 92 -6.22 -2.11 -2.33
N PHE A 93 -5.67 -3.17 -1.74
CA PHE A 93 -4.22 -3.38 -1.64
C PHE A 93 -3.56 -3.46 -3.02
N ILE A 94 -4.19 -4.11 -3.99
CA ILE A 94 -3.68 -4.18 -5.37
C ILE A 94 -4.02 -2.96 -6.23
N GLY A 95 -4.66 -1.94 -5.66
CA GLY A 95 -4.88 -0.65 -6.31
C GLY A 95 -6.13 -0.52 -7.16
N LEU A 96 -7.14 -1.38 -6.97
CA LEU A 96 -8.41 -1.21 -7.65
C LEU A 96 -9.18 0.01 -7.10
N PRO A 97 -9.97 0.70 -7.95
CA PRO A 97 -10.70 1.91 -7.53
C PRO A 97 -11.93 1.64 -6.68
N GLY A 98 -12.36 0.40 -6.58
CA GLY A 98 -13.53 0.00 -5.80
C GLY A 98 -13.70 -1.51 -5.84
N TYR A 99 -14.64 -1.99 -5.02
CA TYR A 99 -14.96 -3.41 -4.99
C TYR A 99 -15.77 -3.81 -6.23
N GLU A 100 -15.30 -4.85 -6.91
CA GLU A 100 -16.02 -5.53 -7.99
C GLU A 100 -15.99 -7.05 -7.75
N ASP A 101 -17.15 -7.70 -7.88
CA ASP A 101 -17.24 -9.16 -7.77
C ASP A 101 -16.85 -9.84 -9.09
N LYS A 102 -15.59 -9.69 -9.43
CA LYS A 102 -14.95 -10.36 -10.57
C LYS A 102 -13.47 -10.58 -10.30
N ILE A 103 -12.89 -11.57 -10.95
CA ILE A 103 -11.44 -11.76 -10.87
C ILE A 103 -10.71 -10.55 -11.46
N PRO A 104 -9.65 -10.06 -10.81
CA PRO A 104 -8.93 -8.87 -11.28
C PRO A 104 -8.13 -9.13 -12.55
N PHE A 105 -7.72 -10.36 -12.76
CA PHE A 105 -6.98 -10.85 -13.92
C PHE A 105 -7.06 -12.38 -13.99
N VAL A 106 -6.71 -12.94 -15.13
CA VAL A 106 -6.66 -14.41 -15.26
C VAL A 106 -5.47 -14.99 -14.51
N PRO A 107 -5.59 -16.19 -13.91
CA PRO A 107 -4.52 -16.78 -13.07
C PRO A 107 -3.17 -16.93 -13.79
N SER A 108 -3.18 -17.20 -15.09
CA SER A 108 -1.95 -17.33 -15.89
C SER A 108 -1.10 -16.05 -15.92
N LEU A 109 -1.69 -14.90 -15.65
CA LEU A 109 -0.96 -13.64 -15.61
C LEU A 109 0.03 -13.57 -14.44
N LEU A 110 -0.20 -14.35 -13.38
CA LEU A 110 0.73 -14.45 -12.24
C LEU A 110 2.10 -14.99 -12.65
N VAL A 111 2.15 -15.85 -13.64
CA VAL A 111 3.42 -16.33 -14.22
C VAL A 111 4.21 -15.16 -14.80
N GLU A 112 3.54 -14.26 -15.54
CA GLU A 112 4.17 -13.07 -16.08
C GLU A 112 4.61 -12.09 -14.99
N PHE A 113 3.81 -11.94 -13.94
CA PHE A 113 4.17 -11.11 -12.78
C PHE A 113 5.46 -11.62 -12.12
N ARG A 114 5.57 -12.93 -11.89
CA ARG A 114 6.78 -13.54 -11.28
C ARG A 114 7.99 -13.41 -12.18
N LYS A 115 7.83 -13.43 -13.50
CA LYS A 115 8.93 -13.21 -14.43
C LYS A 115 9.46 -11.78 -14.38
N ARG A 116 8.55 -10.80 -14.28
CA ARG A 116 8.89 -9.37 -14.22
C ARG A 116 9.45 -8.99 -12.87
N LEU A 117 8.82 -9.47 -11.80
CA LEU A 117 9.24 -9.27 -10.43
C LEU A 117 10.02 -10.49 -9.96
N SER A 118 11.23 -10.65 -10.49
CA SER A 118 12.16 -11.70 -10.09
C SER A 118 12.54 -11.55 -8.61
N GLU A 119 13.12 -12.58 -8.04
CA GLU A 119 13.59 -12.56 -6.65
C GLU A 119 14.57 -11.41 -6.40
N GLU A 120 15.45 -11.11 -7.35
CA GLU A 120 16.38 -9.97 -7.26
C GLU A 120 15.63 -8.64 -7.21
N VAL A 121 14.65 -8.44 -8.08
CA VAL A 121 13.82 -7.23 -8.10
C VAL A 121 13.01 -7.11 -6.82
N LEU A 122 12.45 -8.21 -6.32
CA LEU A 122 11.70 -8.21 -5.06
C LEU A 122 12.59 -7.85 -3.86
N ASN A 123 13.84 -8.29 -3.85
CA ASN A 123 14.80 -7.92 -2.81
C ASN A 123 15.11 -6.42 -2.85
N GLU A 124 15.32 -5.84 -4.03
CA GLU A 124 15.51 -4.39 -4.19
C GLU A 124 14.29 -3.61 -3.72
N ILE A 125 13.10 -4.05 -4.08
CA ILE A 125 11.83 -3.46 -3.62
C ILE A 125 11.72 -3.54 -2.10
N ASN A 126 12.07 -4.66 -1.52
CA ASN A 126 12.03 -4.83 -0.06
C ASN A 126 12.98 -3.86 0.67
N GLU A 127 14.17 -3.65 0.13
CA GLU A 127 15.09 -2.63 0.66
C GLU A 127 14.51 -1.22 0.58
N MET A 128 13.83 -0.88 -0.52
CA MET A 128 13.14 0.40 -0.68
C MET A 128 12.04 0.59 0.36
N ILE A 129 11.29 -0.45 0.66
CA ILE A 129 10.23 -0.44 1.67
C ILE A 129 10.82 -0.21 3.06
N ILE A 130 11.89 -0.91 3.40
CA ILE A 130 12.59 -0.77 4.68
C ILE A 130 13.12 0.65 4.86
N GLU A 131 13.77 1.19 3.86
CA GLU A 131 14.31 2.56 3.88
C GLU A 131 13.21 3.60 4.02
N TYR A 132 12.12 3.45 3.29
CA TYR A 132 10.97 4.34 3.37
C TYR A 132 10.37 4.38 4.79
N ASN A 133 10.21 3.24 5.43
CA ASN A 133 9.66 3.16 6.79
C ASN A 133 10.64 3.69 7.85
N ALA A 134 11.95 3.51 7.66
CA ALA A 134 12.96 4.08 8.53
C ALA A 134 12.92 5.61 8.50
N GLN A 135 12.82 6.22 7.32
CA GLN A 135 12.69 7.67 7.16
C GLN A 135 11.43 8.23 7.82
N LYS A 136 10.31 7.53 7.69
CA LYS A 136 9.06 7.93 8.35
C LYS A 136 9.17 7.94 9.88
N ASN A 137 9.80 6.93 10.44
CA ASN A 137 9.98 6.86 11.90
C ASN A 137 10.85 7.99 12.42
N ASP A 138 11.90 8.37 11.67
CA ASP A 138 12.76 9.50 12.03
C ASP A 138 12.02 10.85 11.95
N GLU A 139 11.08 11.00 11.01
CA GLU A 139 10.24 12.20 10.89
C GLU A 139 9.20 12.29 12.01
N ASP A 140 8.62 11.18 12.42
CA ASP A 140 7.65 11.13 13.51
C ASP A 140 8.32 11.43 14.86
N ASP A 141 9.52 10.91 15.11
CA ASP A 141 10.29 11.17 16.33
C ASP A 141 10.73 12.65 16.42
N SER A 142 10.96 13.33 15.30
CA SER A 142 11.37 14.74 15.28
C SER A 142 10.22 15.71 15.54
N ASN A 143 8.98 15.27 15.44
CA ASN A 143 7.80 16.12 15.67
C ASN A 143 7.28 16.08 17.12
N ASP A 144 7.77 15.15 17.94
CA ASP A 144 7.35 15.02 19.34
C ASP A 144 8.11 15.95 20.32
N ASP A 145 9.19 16.58 19.85
CA ASP A 145 10.04 17.43 20.73
C ASP A 145 9.55 18.88 20.92
N ASP A 146 8.48 19.30 20.26
CA ASP A 146 8.00 20.68 20.35
C ASP A 146 6.77 20.89 21.27
N HIS A 147 6.49 19.94 22.14
CA HIS A 147 5.42 20.10 23.13
C HIS A 147 5.92 20.17 24.56
N ASP A 148 6.90 21.06 24.79
CA ASP A 148 7.15 21.55 26.14
C ASP A 148 6.03 22.55 26.48
N GLY A 149 4.96 22.01 27.00
CA GLY A 149 3.91 22.81 27.57
C GLY A 149 4.44 23.64 28.72
N ASN A 150 4.42 24.92 28.54
CA ASN A 150 4.52 25.87 29.60
C ASN A 150 3.45 25.55 30.65
N ALA A 151 3.83 24.83 31.66
CA ALA A 151 2.97 24.68 32.81
C ALA A 151 3.00 26.02 33.57
N ASP A 152 2.03 26.82 33.30
CA ASP A 152 1.74 27.93 34.18
C ASP A 152 1.40 27.34 35.55
N GLN A 153 2.33 27.46 36.45
CA GLN A 153 2.04 27.30 37.85
C GLN A 153 1.21 28.51 38.25
N ASP A 154 -0.05 28.32 38.22
CA ASP A 154 -0.93 29.21 38.99
C ASP A 154 -0.81 28.79 40.47
N THR A 155 0.06 29.45 41.15
CA THR A 155 0.05 29.43 42.58
C THR A 155 -1.03 30.43 43.03
N SER A 156 -2.24 29.97 43.09
CA SER A 156 -3.24 30.70 43.80
C SER A 156 -2.89 30.64 45.28
N ASP A 157 -2.33 31.70 45.72
CA ASP A 157 -2.23 31.95 47.17
C ASP A 157 -3.65 32.06 47.73
N GLN A 158 -4.03 31.07 48.44
CA GLN A 158 -5.20 31.12 49.25
C GLN A 158 -4.85 31.81 50.56
N GLY A 159 -5.10 33.08 50.52
CA GLY A 159 -5.11 33.82 51.78
C GLY A 159 -6.07 33.19 52.76
N VAL A 160 -5.55 32.66 53.83
CA VAL A 160 -6.36 32.12 54.89
C VAL A 160 -7.04 33.27 55.61
N VAL A 161 -8.33 33.30 55.55
CA VAL A 161 -9.14 34.18 56.37
C VAL A 161 -9.47 33.42 57.64
N SER A 162 -8.99 33.87 58.68
CA SER A 162 -9.36 33.37 59.98
C SER A 162 -10.77 33.84 60.36
#